data_62c38282887503e4294a7b54d5625c5d
#
_entry.id   62c38282887503e4294a7b54d5625c5d
#
_cell.length_a   1.000
_cell.length_b   1.000
_cell.length_c   1.000
_cell.angle_alpha   90.00
_cell.angle_beta   90.00
_cell.angle_gamma   90.00
#
_symmetry.space_group_name_H-M   'P 1'
#
loop_
_entity.id
_entity.type
_entity.pdbx_description
1 polymer ?
#
loop_
_entity_poly.entity_id
_entity_poly.type
_entity_poly.pdbx_seq_one_letter_code
_entity_poly.pdbx_strand_id
1 'polypeptide(L)'
;MEPYYTIMRLPGETREEFILLLPFTPSRRDNMIAWLAARSDLPHYGKLLLFDFPKGKLVFGPRQIEARIDQDAFISQQITLWSQAGSQVIRGGLLAIPIEESLLYVQPLYLAAERGRMPELKRVITAFGNRIAMEETLEASLQQIFGGRPAQPDAAPRPAVAKAEPAQR
;
A
#
# COMPACT_ATOMS: atom_id res chain seq x y z
N MET A 1 -4.88 -11.69 1.36
CA MET A 1 -5.60 -10.67 0.59
C MET A 1 -6.62 -11.37 -0.27
N GLU A 2 -7.81 -10.84 -0.39
CA GLU A 2 -8.84 -11.41 -1.24
C GLU A 2 -8.63 -11.01 -2.70
N PRO A 3 -9.10 -11.83 -3.66
CA PRO A 3 -9.10 -11.45 -5.07
C PRO A 3 -9.95 -10.20 -5.30
N TYR A 4 -9.55 -9.35 -6.22
CA TYR A 4 -10.33 -8.17 -6.59
C TYR A 4 -10.29 -7.92 -8.10
N TYR A 5 -11.34 -7.31 -8.62
CA TYR A 5 -11.44 -6.93 -10.02
C TYR A 5 -10.79 -5.57 -10.26
N THR A 6 -10.12 -5.45 -11.40
CA THR A 6 -9.54 -4.20 -11.87
C THR A 6 -9.48 -4.16 -13.38
N ILE A 7 -9.35 -2.96 -13.94
CA ILE A 7 -9.03 -2.76 -15.36
C ILE A 7 -7.58 -2.32 -15.41
N MET A 8 -6.76 -3.09 -16.11
CA MET A 8 -5.36 -2.74 -16.31
C MET A 8 -4.79 -3.36 -17.58
N ARG A 9 -3.68 -2.80 -18.03
CA ARG A 9 -2.88 -3.37 -19.10
C ARG A 9 -1.91 -4.38 -18.52
N LEU A 10 -2.05 -5.65 -18.92
CA LEU A 10 -1.15 -6.72 -18.51
C LEU A 10 0.24 -6.54 -19.13
N PRO A 11 1.32 -6.98 -18.47
CA PRO A 11 2.66 -6.99 -19.03
C PRO A 11 2.71 -7.70 -20.39
N GLY A 12 3.26 -7.02 -21.41
CA GLY A 12 3.33 -7.53 -22.78
C GLY A 12 2.09 -7.32 -23.63
N GLU A 13 1.00 -6.83 -23.08
CA GLU A 13 -0.24 -6.52 -23.81
C GLU A 13 -0.31 -5.02 -24.18
N THR A 14 -1.06 -4.73 -25.25
CA THR A 14 -1.24 -3.35 -25.74
C THR A 14 -2.55 -2.72 -25.29
N ARG A 15 -3.51 -3.53 -24.85
CA ARG A 15 -4.86 -3.09 -24.44
C ARG A 15 -5.07 -3.30 -22.95
N GLU A 16 -5.90 -2.47 -22.38
CA GLU A 16 -6.43 -2.68 -21.03
C GLU A 16 -7.50 -3.77 -21.09
N GLU A 17 -7.54 -4.58 -20.04
CA GLU A 17 -8.49 -5.67 -19.88
C GLU A 17 -9.10 -5.66 -18.48
N PHE A 18 -10.32 -6.12 -18.38
CA PHE A 18 -10.94 -6.44 -17.10
C PHE A 18 -10.40 -7.76 -16.59
N ILE A 19 -9.81 -7.75 -15.43
CA ILE A 19 -9.16 -8.91 -14.83
C ILE A 19 -9.56 -9.10 -13.37
N LEU A 20 -9.55 -10.34 -12.91
CA LEU A 20 -9.53 -10.66 -11.49
C LEU A 20 -8.08 -10.88 -11.07
N LEU A 21 -7.61 -10.09 -10.13
CA LEU A 21 -6.24 -10.11 -9.64
C LEU A 21 -6.16 -10.76 -8.26
N LEU A 22 -5.19 -11.67 -8.08
CA LEU A 22 -4.92 -12.34 -6.81
C LEU A 22 -3.42 -12.27 -6.51
N PRO A 23 -3.02 -11.53 -5.45
CA PRO A 23 -1.63 -11.51 -4.98
C PRO A 23 -1.27 -12.76 -4.21
N PHE A 24 -0.02 -13.25 -4.39
CA PHE A 24 0.52 -14.40 -3.68
C PHE A 24 1.67 -14.04 -2.75
N THR A 25 1.54 -14.47 -1.50
CA THR A 25 2.59 -14.46 -0.49
C THR A 25 2.85 -15.88 0.01
N PRO A 26 4.08 -16.30 0.27
CA PRO A 26 4.37 -17.62 0.85
C PRO A 26 3.74 -17.72 2.25
N SER A 27 3.36 -18.95 2.66
CA SER A 27 2.69 -19.20 3.95
C SER A 27 3.47 -18.79 5.21
N ARG A 28 4.79 -18.59 5.10
CA ARG A 28 5.68 -18.23 6.21
C ARG A 28 6.44 -16.91 6.02
N ARG A 29 6.09 -16.14 5.00
CA ARG A 29 6.73 -14.84 4.68
C ARG A 29 5.66 -13.87 4.23
N ASP A 30 5.84 -12.60 4.56
CA ASP A 30 4.87 -11.57 4.21
C ASP A 30 5.20 -10.86 2.88
N ASN A 31 6.36 -11.18 2.27
CA ASN A 31 6.75 -10.62 0.97
C ASN A 31 5.97 -11.27 -0.15
N MET A 32 5.54 -10.49 -1.14
CA MET A 32 4.96 -11.04 -2.35
C MET A 32 6.00 -11.69 -3.24
N ILE A 33 5.60 -12.82 -3.86
CA ILE A 33 6.43 -13.55 -4.83
C ILE A 33 5.84 -13.55 -6.22
N ALA A 34 4.52 -13.44 -6.33
CA ALA A 34 3.81 -13.50 -7.60
C ALA A 34 2.42 -12.85 -7.49
N TRP A 35 1.78 -12.64 -8.62
CA TRP A 35 0.36 -12.34 -8.70
C TRP A 35 -0.28 -13.07 -9.88
N LEU A 36 -1.53 -13.46 -9.73
CA LEU A 36 -2.32 -14.15 -10.73
C LEU A 36 -3.33 -13.18 -11.33
N ALA A 37 -3.42 -13.16 -12.65
CA ALA A 37 -4.48 -12.50 -13.39
C ALA A 37 -5.41 -13.54 -14.03
N ALA A 38 -6.69 -13.49 -13.71
CA ALA A 38 -7.71 -14.19 -14.48
C ALA A 38 -8.32 -13.20 -15.47
N ARG A 39 -8.11 -13.45 -16.77
CA ARG A 39 -8.58 -12.58 -17.86
C ARG A 39 -10.09 -12.74 -18.01
N SER A 40 -10.80 -11.63 -18.00
CA SER A 40 -12.27 -11.62 -18.02
C SER A 40 -12.88 -11.04 -19.31
N ASP A 41 -12.05 -10.65 -20.28
CA ASP A 41 -12.47 -10.13 -21.59
C ASP A 41 -12.20 -11.11 -22.72
N LEU A 42 -13.02 -11.04 -23.77
CA LEU A 42 -12.79 -11.77 -25.02
C LEU A 42 -11.62 -11.17 -25.81
N PRO A 43 -10.82 -11.98 -26.53
CA PRO A 43 -10.97 -13.44 -26.75
C PRO A 43 -10.31 -14.30 -25.69
N HIS A 44 -9.79 -13.72 -24.59
CA HIS A 44 -8.96 -14.42 -23.61
C HIS A 44 -9.70 -14.79 -22.34
N TYR A 45 -11.02 -14.71 -22.34
CA TYR A 45 -11.84 -15.02 -21.16
C TYR A 45 -11.50 -16.38 -20.55
N GLY A 46 -11.31 -16.40 -19.24
CA GLY A 46 -10.98 -17.61 -18.47
C GLY A 46 -9.51 -18.02 -18.49
N LYS A 47 -8.64 -17.34 -19.24
CA LYS A 47 -7.20 -17.62 -19.18
C LYS A 47 -6.61 -17.07 -17.88
N LEU A 48 -5.74 -17.88 -17.26
CA LEU A 48 -4.98 -17.54 -16.06
C LEU A 48 -3.53 -17.25 -16.43
N LEU A 49 -3.03 -16.12 -15.97
CA LEU A 49 -1.63 -15.72 -16.14
C LEU A 49 -1.00 -15.51 -14.76
N LEU A 50 0.14 -16.16 -14.53
CA LEU A 50 0.93 -15.98 -13.31
C LEU A 50 2.15 -15.12 -13.64
N PHE A 51 2.33 -14.06 -12.88
CA PHE A 51 3.46 -13.16 -12.99
C PHE A 51 4.32 -13.24 -11.74
N ASP A 52 5.54 -13.78 -11.90
CA ASP A 52 6.50 -13.90 -10.81
C ASP A 52 7.34 -12.62 -10.70
N PHE A 53 7.62 -12.20 -9.47
CA PHE A 53 8.62 -11.14 -9.25
C PHE A 53 10.03 -11.70 -9.36
N PRO A 54 11.00 -10.88 -9.86
CA PRO A 54 12.38 -11.32 -10.00
C PRO A 54 12.96 -11.83 -8.68
N LYS A 55 13.67 -12.96 -8.74
CA LYS A 55 14.37 -13.53 -7.57
C LYS A 55 15.40 -12.52 -7.06
N GLY A 56 15.40 -12.27 -5.76
CA GLY A 56 16.30 -11.31 -5.12
C GLY A 56 15.73 -9.89 -4.97
N LYS A 57 14.61 -9.57 -5.59
CA LYS A 57 13.89 -8.32 -5.37
C LYS A 57 12.92 -8.46 -4.19
N LEU A 58 13.07 -7.60 -3.20
CA LEU A 58 12.12 -7.54 -2.10
C LEU A 58 10.88 -6.76 -2.52
N VAL A 59 9.75 -7.46 -2.65
CA VAL A 59 8.44 -6.84 -2.88
C VAL A 59 7.62 -7.00 -1.61
N PHE A 60 7.29 -5.89 -0.95
CA PHE A 60 6.47 -5.94 0.25
C PHE A 60 5.10 -6.53 -0.04
N GLY A 61 4.63 -7.41 0.82
CA GLY A 61 3.27 -7.93 0.73
C GLY A 61 2.25 -7.02 1.43
N PRO A 62 0.96 -7.25 1.20
CA PRO A 62 -0.11 -6.42 1.76
C PRO A 62 -0.04 -6.24 3.28
N ARG A 63 0.19 -7.31 4.02
CA ARG A 63 0.31 -7.26 5.49
C ARG A 63 1.47 -6.37 5.97
N GLN A 64 2.59 -6.39 5.25
CA GLN A 64 3.73 -5.53 5.58
C GLN A 64 3.41 -4.06 5.31
N ILE A 65 2.69 -3.77 4.22
CA ILE A 65 2.25 -2.41 3.90
C ILE A 65 1.24 -1.92 4.94
N GLU A 66 0.25 -2.73 5.31
CA GLU A 66 -0.69 -2.37 6.38
C GLU A 66 0.02 -2.06 7.69
N ALA A 67 0.96 -2.93 8.12
CA ALA A 67 1.75 -2.69 9.32
C ALA A 67 2.58 -1.39 9.26
N ARG A 68 3.14 -1.07 8.10
CA ARG A 68 3.89 0.17 7.89
C ARG A 68 2.99 1.41 7.90
N ILE A 69 1.80 1.33 7.33
CA ILE A 69 0.78 2.39 7.40
C ILE A 69 0.40 2.64 8.87
N ASP A 70 0.20 1.57 9.65
CA ASP A 70 -0.15 1.67 11.07
C ASP A 70 0.98 2.24 11.94
N GLN A 71 2.23 2.00 11.54
CA GLN A 71 3.43 2.51 12.21
C GLN A 71 3.80 3.94 11.80
N ASP A 72 3.23 4.47 10.71
CA ASP A 72 3.48 5.84 10.29
C ASP A 72 2.87 6.82 11.30
N ALA A 73 3.71 7.63 11.91
CA ALA A 73 3.31 8.51 13.01
C ALA A 73 2.27 9.55 12.58
N PHE A 74 2.39 10.10 11.37
CA PHE A 74 1.46 11.09 10.85
C PHE A 74 0.09 10.44 10.58
N ILE A 75 0.08 9.31 9.87
CA ILE A 75 -1.15 8.59 9.51
C ILE A 75 -1.87 8.11 10.78
N SER A 76 -1.15 7.49 11.71
CA SER A 76 -1.68 6.99 12.98
C SER A 76 -2.31 8.12 13.81
N GLN A 77 -1.63 9.27 13.90
CA GLN A 77 -2.15 10.44 14.59
C GLN A 77 -3.44 10.96 13.94
N GLN A 78 -3.50 11.08 12.62
CA GLN A 78 -4.68 11.54 11.91
C GLN A 78 -5.86 10.59 12.07
N ILE A 79 -5.66 9.28 11.95
CA ILE A 79 -6.70 8.28 12.18
C ILE A 79 -7.25 8.36 13.60
N THR A 80 -6.37 8.50 14.59
CA THR A 80 -6.78 8.65 16.00
C THR A 80 -7.61 9.91 16.19
N LEU A 81 -7.17 11.04 15.63
CA LEU A 81 -7.89 12.30 15.72
C LEU A 81 -9.30 12.22 15.09
N TRP A 82 -9.42 11.61 13.92
CA TRP A 82 -10.71 11.47 13.23
C TRP A 82 -11.62 10.41 13.85
N SER A 83 -11.08 9.49 14.64
CA SER A 83 -11.88 8.49 15.38
C SER A 83 -12.40 9.00 16.71
N GLN A 84 -12.23 10.29 17.03
CA GLN A 84 -12.73 10.92 18.24
C GLN A 84 -14.08 11.63 18.00
N ALA A 85 -14.84 11.83 19.08
CA ALA A 85 -15.99 12.73 19.10
C ALA A 85 -17.11 12.44 18.08
N GLY A 86 -17.54 11.18 17.95
CA GLY A 86 -18.74 10.84 17.18
C GLY A 86 -18.51 10.66 15.69
N SER A 87 -17.26 10.40 15.29
CA SER A 87 -16.90 9.97 13.94
C SER A 87 -16.10 8.67 13.95
N GLN A 88 -16.21 7.91 12.88
CA GLN A 88 -15.53 6.63 12.69
C GLN A 88 -14.72 6.65 11.39
N VAL A 89 -13.45 6.27 11.47
CA VAL A 89 -12.63 6.02 10.28
C VAL A 89 -12.89 4.61 9.77
N ILE A 90 -13.25 4.50 8.50
CA ILE A 90 -13.43 3.24 7.80
C ILE A 90 -12.28 3.10 6.79
N ARG A 91 -11.47 2.07 6.94
CA ARG A 91 -10.44 1.74 5.97
C ARG A 91 -11.05 0.91 4.84
N GLY A 92 -10.86 1.37 3.61
CA GLY A 92 -11.18 0.57 2.44
C GLY A 92 -10.18 -0.56 2.22
N GLY A 93 -10.48 -1.45 1.29
CA GLY A 93 -9.56 -2.53 0.91
C GLY A 93 -8.23 -1.97 0.40
N LEU A 94 -7.13 -2.61 0.80
CA LEU A 94 -5.81 -2.32 0.23
C LEU A 94 -5.72 -2.94 -1.16
N LEU A 95 -5.55 -2.12 -2.19
CA LEU A 95 -5.34 -2.56 -3.57
C LEU A 95 -3.84 -2.66 -3.85
N ALA A 96 -3.40 -3.76 -4.44
CA ALA A 96 -2.02 -3.97 -4.85
C ALA A 96 -1.94 -3.93 -6.39
N ILE A 97 -1.54 -2.81 -6.94
CA ILE A 97 -1.52 -2.56 -8.39
C ILE A 97 -0.12 -2.82 -8.93
N PRO A 98 0.07 -3.86 -9.78
CA PRO A 98 1.36 -4.11 -10.40
C PRO A 98 1.76 -2.96 -11.34
N ILE A 99 2.99 -2.47 -11.16
CA ILE A 99 3.62 -1.47 -12.03
C ILE A 99 5.01 -2.00 -12.38
N GLU A 100 5.19 -2.46 -13.61
CA GLU A 100 6.41 -3.13 -14.07
C GLU A 100 6.79 -4.28 -13.12
N GLU A 101 7.96 -4.22 -12.51
CA GLU A 101 8.44 -5.21 -11.55
C GLU A 101 8.18 -4.83 -10.09
N SER A 102 7.28 -3.88 -9.82
CA SER A 102 6.98 -3.36 -8.49
C SER A 102 5.48 -3.30 -8.24
N LEU A 103 5.09 -2.98 -7.01
CA LEU A 103 3.69 -2.81 -6.63
C LEU A 103 3.45 -1.40 -6.10
N LEU A 104 2.41 -0.78 -6.60
CA LEU A 104 1.79 0.38 -5.99
C LEU A 104 0.64 -0.11 -5.12
N TYR A 105 0.63 0.28 -3.87
CA TYR A 105 -0.49 0.03 -2.96
C TYR A 105 -1.34 1.28 -2.81
N VAL A 106 -2.65 1.10 -2.84
CA VAL A 106 -3.62 2.19 -2.67
C VAL A 106 -4.67 1.76 -1.66
N GLN A 107 -4.89 2.57 -0.64
CA GLN A 107 -5.93 2.34 0.38
C GLN A 107 -6.73 3.62 0.61
N PRO A 108 -8.04 3.63 0.31
CA PRO A 108 -8.90 4.75 0.64
C PRO A 108 -9.28 4.74 2.12
N LEU A 109 -9.36 5.91 2.72
CA LEU A 109 -9.88 6.14 4.06
C LEU A 109 -11.18 6.94 3.96
N TYR A 110 -12.22 6.40 4.56
CA TYR A 110 -13.52 7.04 4.65
C TYR A 110 -13.78 7.51 6.07
N LEU A 111 -14.51 8.58 6.19
CA LEU A 111 -15.02 9.09 7.47
C LEU A 111 -16.54 8.98 7.48
N ALA A 112 -17.07 8.36 8.52
CA ALA A 112 -18.50 8.28 8.77
C ALA A 112 -18.82 8.93 10.11
N ALA A 113 -19.87 9.77 10.16
CA ALA A 113 -20.41 10.22 11.43
C ALA A 113 -21.20 9.08 12.11
N GLU A 114 -21.12 8.93 13.42
CA GLU A 114 -21.86 7.88 14.18
C GLU A 114 -23.36 7.86 13.88
N ARG A 115 -23.95 9.01 13.60
CA ARG A 115 -25.37 9.16 13.24
C ARG A 115 -25.61 9.32 11.75
N GLY A 116 -24.53 9.37 10.94
CA GLY A 116 -24.59 9.52 9.49
C GLY A 116 -24.40 8.16 8.81
N ARG A 117 -25.24 7.87 7.80
CA ARG A 117 -25.22 6.57 7.11
C ARG A 117 -24.34 6.52 5.88
N MET A 118 -23.73 7.63 5.46
CA MET A 118 -22.90 7.70 4.26
C MET A 118 -21.44 7.99 4.63
N PRO A 119 -20.52 7.01 4.44
CA PRO A 119 -19.10 7.28 4.53
C PRO A 119 -18.66 8.20 3.38
N GLU A 120 -17.85 9.21 3.69
CA GLU A 120 -17.23 10.09 2.71
C GLU A 120 -15.75 9.78 2.58
N LEU A 121 -15.20 9.80 1.37
CA LEU A 121 -13.77 9.65 1.13
C LEU A 121 -13.03 10.82 1.77
N LYS A 122 -12.19 10.53 2.74
CA LYS A 122 -11.44 11.54 3.49
C LYS A 122 -10.00 11.66 3.02
N ARG A 123 -9.35 10.53 2.77
CA ARG A 123 -7.94 10.46 2.35
C ARG A 123 -7.70 9.23 1.49
N VAL A 124 -6.63 9.30 0.71
CA VAL A 124 -6.07 8.16 -0.02
C VAL A 124 -4.64 7.96 0.45
N ILE A 125 -4.35 6.75 0.91
CA ILE A 125 -2.99 6.34 1.24
C ILE A 125 -2.43 5.62 0.03
N THR A 126 -1.22 6.00 -0.38
CA THR A 126 -0.43 5.26 -1.39
C THR A 126 0.89 4.82 -0.79
N ALA A 127 1.35 3.64 -1.20
CA ALA A 127 2.66 3.13 -0.82
C ALA A 127 3.37 2.52 -2.04
N PHE A 128 4.64 2.88 -2.22
CA PHE A 128 5.49 2.36 -3.28
C PHE A 128 6.93 2.21 -2.77
N GLY A 129 7.45 0.99 -2.77
CA GLY A 129 8.73 0.68 -2.14
C GLY A 129 8.74 1.10 -0.67
N ASN A 130 9.67 1.98 -0.30
CA ASN A 130 9.80 2.51 1.06
C ASN A 130 9.01 3.80 1.33
N ARG A 131 8.32 4.34 0.34
CA ARG A 131 7.58 5.59 0.48
C ARG A 131 6.12 5.30 0.80
N ILE A 132 5.56 6.09 1.70
CA ILE A 132 4.12 6.11 2.03
C ILE A 132 3.69 7.56 2.01
N ALA A 133 2.53 7.83 1.44
CA ALA A 133 1.92 9.14 1.39
C ALA A 133 0.42 9.04 1.71
N MET A 134 -0.13 10.06 2.34
CA MET A 134 -1.57 10.17 2.61
C MET A 134 -2.05 11.58 2.25
N GLU A 135 -2.92 11.68 1.25
CA GLU A 135 -3.43 12.95 0.72
C GLU A 135 -4.94 12.91 0.52
N GLU A 136 -5.54 14.04 0.17
CA GLU A 136 -7.00 14.16 -0.06
C GLU A 136 -7.45 13.44 -1.33
N THR A 137 -6.56 13.37 -2.33
CA THR A 137 -6.83 12.74 -3.63
C THR A 137 -5.75 11.74 -3.98
N LEU A 138 -6.08 10.79 -4.84
CA LEU A 138 -5.12 9.84 -5.38
C LEU A 138 -3.99 10.56 -6.14
N GLU A 139 -4.34 11.57 -6.95
CA GLU A 139 -3.36 12.33 -7.73
C GLU A 139 -2.32 13.02 -6.84
N ALA A 140 -2.77 13.71 -5.78
CA ALA A 140 -1.88 14.37 -4.83
C ALA A 140 -0.97 13.35 -4.12
N SER A 141 -1.51 12.20 -3.74
CA SER A 141 -0.76 11.13 -3.10
C SER A 141 0.28 10.51 -4.04
N LEU A 142 -0.07 10.28 -5.32
CA LEU A 142 0.86 9.82 -6.34
C LEU A 142 1.93 10.87 -6.63
N GLN A 143 1.58 12.15 -6.67
CA GLN A 143 2.55 13.22 -6.85
C GLN A 143 3.54 13.30 -5.69
N GLN A 144 3.12 13.04 -4.46
CA GLN A 144 4.02 12.97 -3.32
C GLN A 144 4.97 11.76 -3.41
N ILE A 145 4.49 10.60 -3.90
CA ILE A 145 5.31 9.39 -4.09
C ILE A 145 6.28 9.55 -5.27
N PHE A 146 5.82 10.08 -6.42
CA PHE A 146 6.58 10.07 -7.68
C PHE A 146 7.08 11.45 -8.12
N GLY A 147 6.50 12.53 -7.59
CA GLY A 147 6.75 13.91 -7.98
C GLY A 147 8.05 14.50 -7.47
N GLY A 148 9.20 13.89 -7.78
CA GLY A 148 10.51 14.53 -7.88
C GLY A 148 11.06 15.33 -6.69
N ARG A 149 10.57 15.16 -5.47
CA ARG A 149 11.31 15.62 -4.29
C ARG A 149 12.41 14.59 -4.02
N PRO A 150 13.71 14.99 -4.01
CA PRO A 150 14.78 14.06 -3.69
C PRO A 150 14.46 13.42 -2.34
N ALA A 151 14.50 12.08 -2.30
CA ALA A 151 14.36 11.34 -1.06
C ALA A 151 15.35 11.95 -0.05
N GLN A 152 14.84 12.44 1.07
CA GLN A 152 15.73 12.69 2.20
C GLN A 152 16.39 11.34 2.51
N PRO A 153 17.74 11.28 2.50
CA PRO A 153 18.41 10.04 2.87
C PRO A 153 17.90 9.64 4.26
N ASP A 154 17.52 8.37 4.39
CA ASP A 154 17.16 7.80 5.68
C ASP A 154 18.12 8.32 6.75
N ALA A 155 17.58 8.96 7.77
CA ALA A 155 18.38 9.44 8.88
C ALA A 155 19.15 8.22 9.40
N ALA A 156 20.46 8.25 9.23
CA ALA A 156 21.35 7.23 9.75
C ALA A 156 21.00 6.96 11.23
N PRO A 157 21.01 5.71 11.68
CA PRO A 157 20.69 5.39 13.07
C PRO A 157 21.57 6.24 13.98
N ARG A 158 20.94 7.05 14.84
CA ARG A 158 21.66 7.85 15.83
C ARG A 158 22.53 6.91 16.64
N PRO A 159 23.85 7.18 16.79
CA PRO A 159 24.69 6.36 17.62
C PRO A 159 24.11 6.34 19.03
N ALA A 160 23.96 5.14 19.60
CA ALA A 160 23.52 4.94 20.97
C ALA A 160 24.42 5.77 21.90
N VAL A 161 23.80 6.68 22.66
CA VAL A 161 24.52 7.42 23.73
C VAL A 161 25.02 6.41 24.72
N ALA A 162 26.32 6.20 24.76
CA ALA A 162 26.96 5.38 25.77
C ALA A 162 26.62 5.98 27.15
N LYS A 163 25.97 5.17 28.01
CA LYS A 163 25.77 5.51 29.41
C LYS A 163 27.15 5.66 30.05
N ALA A 164 27.45 6.86 30.51
CA ALA A 164 28.59 7.11 31.34
C ALA A 164 28.40 6.37 32.67
N GLU A 165 29.34 5.48 32.98
CA GLU A 165 29.45 4.77 34.26
C GLU A 165 29.91 5.77 35.35
N PRO A 166 29.27 5.83 36.51
CA PRO A 166 29.73 6.72 37.58
C PRO A 166 31.04 6.19 38.20
N ALA A 167 32.06 7.03 38.16
CA ALA A 167 33.34 6.76 38.85
C ALA A 167 33.12 6.59 40.35
N GLN A 168 33.50 5.43 40.87
CA GLN A 168 33.61 5.17 42.30
C GLN A 168 34.82 5.93 42.87
N ARG A 169 34.59 6.68 43.89
CA ARG A 169 35.59 7.06 44.93
C ARG A 169 35.32 6.28 46.19
#